data_d4cff6793bf0a21cf84cf332c6428e81
#
_entry.id   d4cff6793bf0a21cf84cf332c6428e81
#
_cell.length_a   1.000
_cell.length_b   1.000
_cell.length_c   1.000
_cell.angle_alpha   90.00
_cell.angle_beta   90.00
_cell.angle_gamma   90.00
#
_symmetry.space_group_name_H-M   'P 1'
#
loop_
_entity.id
_entity.type
_entity.pdbx_description
1 polymer ?
#
loop_
_entity_poly.entity_id
_entity_poly.type
_entity_poly.pdbx_seq_one_letter_code
_entity_poly.pdbx_strand_id
1 'polypeptide(L)'
;ENGQHIPVTVLKLDNCQVVAQRTQEKDGYTAVQLGVGEAKVKNVSKPMRGHFAKSKVEPKSQVVEFRVSDDAMIEVGTELTADHFVAGQYVDAVGTSQGKGFAGAMKRHGFSGLRASHGVSISHRSHGSTGQCQDPGKVFKGKKMAGHMGDAQVTTQSLEIVSTDADRGIILVKGAVPGSKGGYILLSDALKKPLPEDVPMPAGIRGGATPAEEAPAEEAAPEEVAEEAVEAQEEAPVEEVPVEETPAEEEAPAEDNADASDDDAESKD
;
A
#
# COMPACT_ATOMS: atom_id res chain seq x y z
N GLU A 1 3.05 -19.25 -26.22
CA GLU A 1 2.70 -20.64 -26.53
C GLU A 1 1.42 -20.61 -27.36
N ASN A 2 1.21 -21.54 -28.25
CA ASN A 2 0.02 -21.67 -29.13
C ASN A 2 -0.28 -20.50 -30.10
N GLY A 3 0.61 -19.52 -30.30
CA GLY A 3 0.42 -18.40 -31.24
C GLY A 3 -0.71 -17.44 -30.87
N GLN A 4 -1.21 -17.45 -29.63
CA GLN A 4 -2.25 -16.55 -29.15
C GLN A 4 -1.66 -15.26 -28.59
N HIS A 5 -2.27 -14.11 -28.92
CA HIS A 5 -1.98 -12.83 -28.29
C HIS A 5 -2.79 -12.68 -27.01
N ILE A 6 -2.11 -12.55 -25.89
CA ILE A 6 -2.74 -12.39 -24.57
C ILE A 6 -2.54 -10.95 -24.09
N PRO A 7 -3.62 -10.16 -23.85
CA PRO A 7 -3.48 -8.83 -23.25
C PRO A 7 -3.09 -8.96 -21.79
N VAL A 8 -2.00 -8.31 -21.41
CA VAL A 8 -1.50 -8.35 -20.03
C VAL A 8 -1.33 -6.94 -19.46
N THR A 9 -1.54 -6.82 -18.17
CA THR A 9 -1.16 -5.64 -17.36
C THR A 9 0.07 -6.01 -16.56
N VAL A 10 1.10 -5.17 -16.64
CA VAL A 10 2.35 -5.34 -15.90
C VAL A 10 2.22 -4.66 -14.54
N LEU A 11 2.37 -5.42 -13.47
CA LEU A 11 2.44 -4.92 -12.10
C LEU A 11 3.89 -5.05 -11.62
N LYS A 12 4.38 -4.03 -10.94
CA LYS A 12 5.71 -4.02 -10.33
C LYS A 12 5.57 -4.13 -8.83
N LEU A 13 6.22 -5.11 -8.25
CA LEU A 13 6.40 -5.26 -6.82
C LEU A 13 7.73 -4.62 -6.44
N ASP A 14 7.67 -3.46 -5.81
CA ASP A 14 8.84 -2.66 -5.49
C ASP A 14 9.03 -2.59 -3.97
N ASN A 15 10.08 -3.24 -3.45
CA ASN A 15 10.44 -3.23 -2.03
C ASN A 15 9.25 -3.44 -1.08
N CYS A 16 8.43 -4.45 -1.36
CA CYS A 16 7.30 -4.81 -0.50
C CYS A 16 7.83 -5.47 0.78
N GLN A 17 7.60 -4.84 1.92
CA GLN A 17 8.16 -5.27 3.20
C GLN A 17 7.11 -5.28 4.30
N VAL A 18 7.21 -6.24 5.21
CA VAL A 18 6.34 -6.33 6.39
C VAL A 18 6.71 -5.22 7.38
N VAL A 19 5.78 -4.31 7.64
CA VAL A 19 5.98 -3.18 8.56
C VAL A 19 5.48 -3.50 9.97
N ALA A 20 4.38 -4.21 10.09
CA ALA A 20 3.82 -4.61 11.38
C ALA A 20 2.98 -5.87 11.26
N GLN A 21 2.78 -6.52 12.39
CA GLN A 21 1.85 -7.64 12.55
C GLN A 21 0.70 -7.22 13.46
N ARG A 22 -0.48 -7.75 13.18
CA ARG A 22 -1.65 -7.69 14.05
C ARG A 22 -1.93 -9.08 14.59
N THR A 23 -2.11 -9.17 15.89
CA THR A 23 -2.36 -10.45 16.57
C THR A 23 -3.71 -10.42 17.27
N GLN A 24 -4.34 -11.60 17.39
CA GLN A 24 -5.63 -11.74 18.05
C GLN A 24 -5.64 -11.20 19.48
N GLU A 25 -4.53 -11.40 20.22
CA GLU A 25 -4.43 -10.98 21.63
C GLU A 25 -4.42 -9.44 21.81
N LYS A 26 -3.75 -8.71 20.90
CA LYS A 26 -3.57 -7.26 21.02
C LYS A 26 -4.59 -6.46 20.25
N ASP A 27 -4.91 -6.90 19.04
CA ASP A 27 -5.69 -6.14 18.06
C ASP A 27 -7.08 -6.75 17.82
N GLY A 28 -7.33 -7.99 18.28
CA GLY A 28 -8.59 -8.70 18.08
C GLY A 28 -8.77 -9.31 16.69
N TYR A 29 -7.72 -9.33 15.88
CA TYR A 29 -7.68 -9.99 14.56
C TYR A 29 -6.24 -10.24 14.12
N THR A 30 -6.07 -11.19 13.19
CA THR A 30 -4.76 -11.52 12.63
C THR A 30 -4.59 -10.90 11.26
N ALA A 31 -3.50 -10.11 11.08
CA ALA A 31 -3.18 -9.47 9.83
C ALA A 31 -1.69 -9.12 9.73
N VAL A 32 -1.21 -8.99 8.51
CA VAL A 32 0.14 -8.50 8.19
C VAL A 32 0.01 -7.14 7.52
N GLN A 33 0.74 -6.15 8.03
CA GLN A 33 0.81 -4.82 7.45
C GLN A 33 2.00 -4.75 6.49
N LEU A 34 1.71 -4.57 5.20
CA LEU A 34 2.71 -4.47 4.14
C LEU A 34 2.95 -3.01 3.76
N GLY A 35 4.20 -2.65 3.60
CA GLY A 35 4.62 -1.34 3.12
C GLY A 35 5.30 -1.46 1.76
N VAL A 36 4.97 -0.57 0.83
CA VAL A 36 5.46 -0.57 -0.55
C VAL A 36 5.93 0.81 -0.99
N GLY A 37 6.94 0.84 -1.86
CA GLY A 37 7.52 2.07 -2.39
C GLY A 37 8.27 2.89 -1.34
N GLU A 38 9.29 3.61 -1.73
CA GLU A 38 10.09 4.45 -0.83
C GLU A 38 9.46 5.84 -0.66
N ALA A 39 9.48 6.35 0.56
CA ALA A 39 9.02 7.69 0.87
C ALA A 39 10.18 8.55 1.41
N LYS A 40 10.31 9.77 0.87
CA LYS A 40 11.30 10.73 1.41
C LYS A 40 10.94 11.08 2.86
N VAL A 41 11.88 10.92 3.79
CA VAL A 41 11.70 11.15 5.23
C VAL A 41 11.07 12.50 5.55
N LYS A 42 11.41 13.55 4.78
CA LYS A 42 10.84 14.89 4.96
C LYS A 42 9.33 14.97 4.70
N ASN A 43 8.79 14.06 3.88
CA ASN A 43 7.37 14.04 3.53
C ASN A 43 6.54 13.15 4.47
N VAL A 44 7.20 12.38 5.36
CA VAL A 44 6.54 11.47 6.29
C VAL A 44 6.27 12.19 7.60
N SER A 45 5.05 12.11 8.11
CA SER A 45 4.65 12.71 9.39
C SER A 45 5.40 12.09 10.57
N LYS A 46 5.58 12.86 11.66
CA LYS A 46 6.30 12.40 12.86
C LYS A 46 5.74 11.10 13.45
N PRO A 47 4.41 10.89 13.58
CA PRO A 47 3.86 9.62 14.04
C PRO A 47 4.24 8.43 13.15
N MET A 48 4.15 8.60 11.82
CA MET A 48 4.51 7.53 10.88
C MET A 48 6.00 7.21 10.89
N ARG A 49 6.88 8.22 11.08
CA ARG A 49 8.31 7.94 11.29
C ARG A 49 8.56 7.09 12.52
N GLY A 50 7.84 7.35 13.63
CA GLY A 50 7.90 6.51 14.83
C GLY A 50 7.40 5.08 14.59
N HIS A 51 6.36 4.91 13.76
CA HIS A 51 5.84 3.60 13.36
C HIS A 51 6.89 2.79 12.61
N PHE A 52 7.52 3.35 11.57
CA PHE A 52 8.59 2.67 10.81
C PHE A 52 9.85 2.43 11.66
N ALA A 53 10.23 3.37 12.53
CA ALA A 53 11.38 3.23 13.42
C ALA A 53 11.21 2.05 14.40
N LYS A 54 9.99 1.82 14.92
CA LYS A 54 9.69 0.67 15.79
C LYS A 54 9.92 -0.66 15.08
N SER A 55 9.62 -0.72 13.81
CA SER A 55 9.76 -1.90 12.95
C SER A 55 11.15 -2.02 12.31
N LYS A 56 12.04 -1.02 12.49
CA LYS A 56 13.36 -0.93 11.86
C LYS A 56 13.30 -1.00 10.32
N VAL A 57 12.22 -0.47 9.75
CA VAL A 57 11.94 -0.46 8.30
C VAL A 57 12.05 0.98 7.79
N GLU A 58 12.56 1.15 6.57
CA GLU A 58 12.56 2.44 5.90
C GLU A 58 11.15 2.96 5.65
N PRO A 59 10.95 4.29 5.63
CA PRO A 59 9.63 4.86 5.36
C PRO A 59 9.07 4.43 4.02
N LYS A 60 7.89 3.84 4.03
CA LYS A 60 7.16 3.38 2.84
C LYS A 60 6.12 4.39 2.39
N SER A 61 5.86 4.42 1.07
CA SER A 61 4.90 5.34 0.45
C SER A 61 3.45 4.94 0.73
N GLN A 62 3.16 3.64 0.64
CA GLN A 62 1.84 3.08 0.95
C GLN A 62 1.99 1.97 1.97
N VAL A 63 1.05 1.93 2.91
CA VAL A 63 0.96 0.89 3.94
C VAL A 63 -0.46 0.36 3.96
N VAL A 64 -0.62 -0.96 3.83
CA VAL A 64 -1.92 -1.63 3.77
C VAL A 64 -1.88 -2.91 4.59
N GLU A 65 -2.99 -3.25 5.24
CA GLU A 65 -3.15 -4.48 6.00
C GLU A 65 -3.83 -5.55 5.15
N PHE A 66 -3.29 -6.77 5.25
CA PHE A 66 -3.88 -7.97 4.70
C PHE A 66 -4.20 -8.94 5.83
N ARG A 67 -5.44 -9.38 5.90
CA ARG A 67 -5.84 -10.42 6.84
C ARG A 67 -5.30 -11.75 6.38
N VAL A 68 -4.66 -12.44 7.31
CA VAL A 68 -4.05 -13.77 7.08
C VAL A 68 -4.50 -14.73 8.18
N SER A 69 -4.36 -16.03 7.93
CA SER A 69 -4.52 -17.04 8.95
C SER A 69 -3.36 -16.97 9.97
N ASP A 70 -3.55 -17.51 11.15
CA ASP A 70 -2.53 -17.49 12.20
C ASP A 70 -1.26 -18.21 11.77
N ASP A 71 -1.40 -19.29 10.97
CA ASP A 71 -0.28 -20.07 10.42
C ASP A 71 0.53 -19.32 9.35
N ALA A 72 -0.05 -18.28 8.74
CA ALA A 72 0.58 -17.50 7.66
C ALA A 72 1.18 -16.17 8.14
N MET A 73 1.50 -16.06 9.42
CA MET A 73 2.15 -14.87 9.96
C MET A 73 3.61 -14.80 9.52
N ILE A 74 4.02 -13.62 9.04
CA ILE A 74 5.37 -13.34 8.51
C ILE A 74 6.04 -12.34 9.43
N GLU A 75 7.33 -12.52 9.73
CA GLU A 75 8.10 -11.64 10.62
C GLU A 75 8.21 -10.21 10.09
N VAL A 76 8.25 -9.25 11.02
CA VAL A 76 8.41 -7.82 10.71
C VAL A 76 9.80 -7.58 10.10
N GLY A 77 9.84 -6.81 9.02
CA GLY A 77 11.07 -6.52 8.28
C GLY A 77 11.33 -7.44 7.10
N THR A 78 10.60 -8.54 6.97
CA THR A 78 10.73 -9.49 5.84
C THR A 78 10.30 -8.85 4.53
N GLU A 79 11.06 -9.06 3.45
CA GLU A 79 10.73 -8.62 2.10
C GLU A 79 10.02 -9.72 1.33
N LEU A 80 8.94 -9.35 0.65
CA LEU A 80 8.18 -10.23 -0.23
C LEU A 80 8.65 -10.08 -1.68
N THR A 81 8.75 -11.20 -2.40
CA THR A 81 9.13 -11.28 -3.81
C THR A 81 7.95 -11.63 -4.70
N ALA A 82 8.13 -11.42 -6.01
CA ALA A 82 7.12 -11.79 -7.01
C ALA A 82 6.86 -13.30 -7.07
N ASP A 83 7.77 -14.12 -6.55
CA ASP A 83 7.63 -15.59 -6.47
C ASP A 83 6.52 -16.05 -5.52
N HIS A 84 5.96 -15.12 -4.75
CA HIS A 84 4.73 -15.39 -4.00
C HIS A 84 3.59 -15.86 -4.91
N PHE A 85 3.57 -15.42 -6.15
CA PHE A 85 2.54 -15.74 -7.12
C PHE A 85 3.06 -16.74 -8.17
N VAL A 86 2.22 -17.72 -8.49
CA VAL A 86 2.54 -18.76 -9.46
C VAL A 86 1.79 -18.54 -10.78
N ALA A 87 2.41 -18.86 -11.91
CA ALA A 87 1.74 -18.80 -13.22
C ALA A 87 0.50 -19.70 -13.25
N GLY A 88 -0.60 -19.18 -13.79
CA GLY A 88 -1.90 -19.87 -13.80
C GLY A 88 -2.77 -19.65 -12.53
N GLN A 89 -2.22 -19.06 -11.49
CA GLN A 89 -2.97 -18.68 -10.29
C GLN A 89 -4.00 -17.59 -10.61
N TYR A 90 -5.16 -17.63 -9.95
CA TYR A 90 -6.17 -16.57 -10.03
C TYR A 90 -6.06 -15.64 -8.84
N VAL A 91 -6.15 -14.32 -9.12
CA VAL A 91 -6.06 -13.26 -8.12
C VAL A 91 -7.19 -12.26 -8.27
N ASP A 92 -7.53 -11.60 -7.17
CA ASP A 92 -8.43 -10.46 -7.13
C ASP A 92 -7.59 -9.17 -7.01
N ALA A 93 -7.82 -8.23 -7.94
CA ALA A 93 -7.12 -6.96 -7.97
C ALA A 93 -8.02 -5.82 -7.50
N VAL A 94 -7.59 -5.13 -6.45
CA VAL A 94 -8.29 -3.96 -5.90
C VAL A 94 -7.47 -2.71 -6.16
N GLY A 95 -8.10 -1.68 -6.73
CA GLY A 95 -7.45 -0.41 -7.00
C GLY A 95 -8.40 0.77 -7.02
N THR A 96 -7.86 1.95 -6.99
CA THR A 96 -8.63 3.19 -7.12
C THR A 96 -8.81 3.53 -8.60
N SER A 97 -10.05 3.56 -9.08
CA SER A 97 -10.37 3.86 -10.47
C SER A 97 -9.98 5.30 -10.83
N GLN A 98 -9.69 5.53 -12.12
CA GLN A 98 -9.39 6.88 -12.60
C GLN A 98 -10.53 7.85 -12.31
N GLY A 99 -10.23 8.99 -11.71
CA GLY A 99 -11.17 10.08 -11.49
C GLY A 99 -11.64 10.68 -12.81
N LYS A 100 -12.95 10.87 -12.95
CA LYS A 100 -13.60 11.49 -14.13
C LYS A 100 -14.36 12.77 -13.75
N GLY A 101 -14.17 13.23 -12.51
CA GLY A 101 -14.83 14.41 -11.97
C GLY A 101 -16.35 14.28 -11.87
N PHE A 102 -17.07 15.39 -11.86
CA PHE A 102 -18.52 15.39 -11.87
C PHE A 102 -19.02 14.96 -13.25
N ALA A 103 -19.86 13.93 -13.29
CA ALA A 103 -20.39 13.37 -14.51
C ALA A 103 -21.93 13.41 -14.52
N GLY A 104 -22.50 13.79 -15.66
CA GLY A 104 -23.94 13.74 -15.88
C GLY A 104 -24.46 12.30 -15.89
N ALA A 105 -25.78 12.15 -15.75
CA ALA A 105 -26.44 10.84 -15.68
C ALA A 105 -26.20 9.97 -16.92
N MET A 106 -26.05 10.57 -18.09
CA MET A 106 -25.72 9.86 -19.33
C MET A 106 -24.33 9.19 -19.23
N LYS A 107 -23.29 9.91 -18.83
CA LYS A 107 -21.94 9.38 -18.71
C LYS A 107 -21.80 8.43 -17.54
N ARG A 108 -22.40 8.77 -16.38
CA ARG A 108 -22.24 8.01 -15.14
C ARG A 108 -23.03 6.70 -15.12
N HIS A 109 -24.24 6.72 -15.72
CA HIS A 109 -25.20 5.60 -15.61
C HIS A 109 -25.71 5.09 -16.95
N GLY A 110 -25.27 5.65 -18.08
CA GLY A 110 -25.71 5.22 -19.41
C GLY A 110 -27.14 5.62 -19.75
N PHE A 111 -27.64 6.73 -19.20
CA PHE A 111 -28.98 7.22 -19.55
C PHE A 111 -29.03 7.74 -20.97
N SER A 112 -30.14 7.51 -21.69
CA SER A 112 -30.32 7.90 -23.07
C SER A 112 -30.47 9.42 -23.28
N GLY A 113 -30.87 10.13 -22.20
CA GLY A 113 -31.24 11.55 -22.32
C GLY A 113 -32.64 11.73 -22.89
N LEU A 114 -32.93 12.95 -23.39
CA LEU A 114 -34.19 13.30 -24.01
C LEU A 114 -34.02 13.45 -25.55
N ARG A 115 -35.13 13.51 -26.28
CA ARG A 115 -35.14 13.64 -27.75
C ARG A 115 -34.40 14.90 -28.19
N ALA A 116 -33.76 14.85 -29.35
CA ALA A 116 -33.09 16.00 -29.97
C ALA A 116 -34.07 16.97 -30.62
N SER A 117 -35.31 16.55 -30.90
CA SER A 117 -36.38 17.31 -31.58
C SER A 117 -37.69 17.19 -30.80
N HIS A 118 -38.81 17.55 -31.42
CA HIS A 118 -40.16 17.56 -30.83
C HIS A 118 -40.29 18.48 -29.59
N GLY A 119 -39.79 19.70 -29.70
CA GLY A 119 -39.96 20.74 -28.70
C GLY A 119 -39.04 20.68 -27.50
N VAL A 120 -38.11 19.71 -27.44
CA VAL A 120 -37.10 19.68 -26.42
C VAL A 120 -36.06 20.76 -26.70
N SER A 121 -35.89 21.71 -25.76
CA SER A 121 -34.92 22.79 -25.85
C SER A 121 -33.57 22.38 -25.24
N ILE A 122 -33.21 22.92 -24.12
CA ILE A 122 -31.87 22.77 -23.52
C ILE A 122 -31.66 21.47 -22.72
N SER A 123 -32.68 20.66 -22.49
CA SER A 123 -32.68 19.52 -21.59
C SER A 123 -32.25 18.19 -22.23
N HIS A 124 -31.58 18.21 -23.39
CA HIS A 124 -31.24 16.99 -24.15
C HIS A 124 -30.47 15.94 -23.35
N ARG A 125 -29.62 16.34 -22.40
CA ARG A 125 -28.77 15.45 -21.62
C ARG A 125 -29.24 15.21 -20.18
N SER A 126 -30.49 15.59 -19.87
CA SER A 126 -31.04 15.39 -18.53
C SER A 126 -31.40 13.92 -18.25
N HIS A 127 -31.54 13.57 -17.01
CA HIS A 127 -31.84 12.18 -16.58
C HIS A 127 -33.33 11.84 -16.63
N GLY A 128 -34.20 12.81 -16.97
CA GLY A 128 -35.64 12.62 -16.99
C GLY A 128 -36.31 12.74 -15.62
N SER A 129 -37.44 12.09 -15.41
CA SER A 129 -38.20 12.14 -14.17
C SER A 129 -37.42 11.53 -13.00
N THR A 130 -37.52 12.17 -11.84
CA THR A 130 -36.92 11.67 -10.59
C THR A 130 -37.87 10.87 -9.71
N GLY A 131 -39.18 10.92 -9.99
CA GLY A 131 -40.19 10.21 -9.22
C GLY A 131 -41.60 10.46 -9.73
N GLN A 132 -42.58 10.00 -8.97
CA GLN A 132 -44.01 10.24 -9.19
C GLN A 132 -44.40 11.62 -8.63
N CYS A 133 -45.66 11.94 -8.62
CA CYS A 133 -46.19 13.22 -8.15
C CYS A 133 -46.24 13.34 -6.61
N GLN A 134 -47.42 13.72 -6.05
CA GLN A 134 -47.63 13.88 -4.61
C GLN A 134 -47.46 12.56 -3.84
N ASP A 135 -47.75 11.42 -4.46
CA ASP A 135 -47.49 10.09 -3.92
C ASP A 135 -46.33 9.43 -4.68
N PRO A 136 -45.25 9.04 -4.00
CA PRO A 136 -44.93 9.08 -2.57
C PRO A 136 -44.37 10.44 -2.08
N GLY A 137 -44.37 11.52 -2.89
CA GLY A 137 -43.87 12.83 -2.53
C GLY A 137 -42.37 12.93 -2.23
N LYS A 138 -41.61 11.92 -2.61
CA LYS A 138 -40.15 11.82 -2.35
C LYS A 138 -39.44 11.14 -3.50
N VAL A 139 -38.13 11.40 -3.61
CA VAL A 139 -37.22 10.63 -4.46
C VAL A 139 -36.74 9.41 -3.69
N PHE A 140 -36.85 8.23 -4.26
CA PHE A 140 -36.40 6.99 -3.62
C PHE A 140 -34.87 6.98 -3.43
N LYS A 141 -34.42 6.38 -2.32
CA LYS A 141 -33.00 6.16 -2.07
C LYS A 141 -32.39 5.31 -3.20
N GLY A 142 -31.13 5.61 -3.56
CA GLY A 142 -30.45 4.89 -4.65
C GLY A 142 -30.84 5.31 -6.06
N LYS A 143 -31.72 6.32 -6.26
CA LYS A 143 -32.02 6.86 -7.59
C LYS A 143 -30.76 7.34 -8.27
N LYS A 144 -30.47 6.79 -9.45
CA LYS A 144 -29.29 7.14 -10.25
C LYS A 144 -29.36 8.60 -10.74
N MET A 145 -28.39 9.41 -10.35
CA MET A 145 -28.30 10.84 -10.68
C MET A 145 -26.87 11.20 -11.10
N ALA A 146 -26.70 12.42 -11.60
CA ALA A 146 -25.39 13.00 -11.80
C ALA A 146 -24.60 13.07 -10.49
N GLY A 147 -23.28 13.03 -10.57
CA GLY A 147 -22.40 13.10 -9.41
C GLY A 147 -20.97 12.74 -9.77
N HIS A 148 -20.12 12.62 -8.75
CA HIS A 148 -18.72 12.23 -8.90
C HIS A 148 -18.61 10.84 -9.51
N MET A 149 -17.72 10.68 -10.48
CA MET A 149 -17.45 9.43 -11.18
C MET A 149 -15.95 9.13 -11.14
N GLY A 150 -15.62 7.89 -10.85
CA GLY A 150 -14.22 7.48 -10.65
C GLY A 150 -13.70 7.89 -9.28
N ASP A 151 -12.40 7.74 -9.07
CA ASP A 151 -11.72 7.93 -7.78
C ASP A 151 -12.41 7.15 -6.65
N ALA A 152 -12.81 5.93 -6.97
CA ALA A 152 -13.46 5.00 -6.07
C ALA A 152 -12.75 3.66 -6.12
N GLN A 153 -12.73 2.96 -5.00
CA GLN A 153 -12.19 1.61 -4.91
C GLN A 153 -13.02 0.66 -5.77
N VAL A 154 -12.36 -0.08 -6.62
CA VAL A 154 -12.96 -1.08 -7.52
C VAL A 154 -12.16 -2.36 -7.42
N THR A 155 -12.85 -3.48 -7.34
CA THR A 155 -12.25 -4.82 -7.35
C THR A 155 -12.56 -5.50 -8.67
N THR A 156 -11.52 -5.99 -9.35
CA THR A 156 -11.64 -6.90 -10.50
C THR A 156 -11.27 -8.29 -10.02
N GLN A 157 -12.23 -9.20 -10.09
CA GLN A 157 -12.08 -10.55 -9.54
C GLN A 157 -11.60 -11.55 -10.59
N SER A 158 -10.91 -12.60 -10.10
CA SER A 158 -10.50 -13.79 -10.87
C SER A 158 -9.68 -13.47 -12.11
N LEU A 159 -8.67 -12.64 -11.96
CA LEU A 159 -7.66 -12.38 -12.99
C LEU A 159 -6.59 -13.48 -12.94
N GLU A 160 -6.21 -14.00 -14.09
CA GLU A 160 -5.19 -15.05 -14.25
C GLU A 160 -3.80 -14.41 -14.29
N ILE A 161 -2.84 -14.97 -13.55
CA ILE A 161 -1.42 -14.62 -13.64
C ILE A 161 -0.80 -15.40 -14.79
N VAL A 162 -0.22 -14.67 -15.73
CA VAL A 162 0.42 -15.27 -16.91
C VAL A 162 1.84 -15.72 -16.60
N SER A 163 2.62 -14.87 -15.98
CA SER A 163 3.98 -15.17 -15.53
C SER A 163 4.45 -14.18 -14.47
N THR A 164 5.47 -14.56 -13.73
CA THR A 164 6.16 -13.74 -12.74
C THR A 164 7.64 -13.67 -13.08
N ASP A 165 8.29 -12.58 -12.72
CA ASP A 165 9.73 -12.35 -12.87
C ASP A 165 10.24 -11.83 -11.53
N ALA A 166 10.91 -12.69 -10.78
CA ALA A 166 11.43 -12.39 -9.45
C ALA A 166 12.55 -11.36 -9.48
N ASP A 167 13.45 -11.44 -10.47
CA ASP A 167 14.62 -10.57 -10.58
C ASP A 167 14.21 -9.10 -10.77
N ARG A 168 13.18 -8.88 -11.57
CA ARG A 168 12.62 -7.54 -11.85
C ARG A 168 11.48 -7.16 -10.94
N GLY A 169 10.97 -8.09 -10.14
CA GLY A 169 9.77 -7.89 -9.32
C GLY A 169 8.53 -7.61 -10.16
N ILE A 170 8.34 -8.32 -11.27
CA ILE A 170 7.23 -8.10 -12.21
C ILE A 170 6.23 -9.23 -12.11
N ILE A 171 4.95 -8.88 -12.11
CA ILE A 171 3.82 -9.81 -12.16
C ILE A 171 2.99 -9.44 -13.39
N LEU A 172 2.79 -10.38 -14.30
CA LEU A 172 1.99 -10.21 -15.51
C LEU A 172 0.59 -10.79 -15.28
N VAL A 173 -0.40 -9.90 -15.21
CA VAL A 173 -1.81 -10.27 -15.00
C VAL A 173 -2.59 -10.13 -16.30
N LYS A 174 -3.34 -11.15 -16.67
CA LYS A 174 -4.16 -11.20 -17.87
C LYS A 174 -5.37 -10.26 -17.75
N GLY A 175 -5.45 -9.30 -18.66
CA GLY A 175 -6.59 -8.40 -18.77
C GLY A 175 -6.36 -7.04 -18.11
N ALA A 176 -7.46 -6.38 -17.77
CA ALA A 176 -7.48 -5.01 -17.24
C ALA A 176 -7.50 -5.01 -15.71
N VAL A 177 -6.70 -4.11 -15.14
CA VAL A 177 -6.62 -3.84 -13.70
C VAL A 177 -7.17 -2.44 -13.44
N PRO A 178 -7.90 -2.20 -12.34
CA PRO A 178 -8.47 -0.90 -12.05
C PRO A 178 -7.39 0.13 -11.70
N GLY A 179 -7.55 1.36 -12.15
CA GLY A 179 -6.67 2.48 -11.79
C GLY A 179 -5.97 3.16 -12.96
N SER A 180 -5.03 4.03 -12.62
CA SER A 180 -4.16 4.74 -13.56
C SER A 180 -2.78 4.10 -13.62
N LYS A 181 -2.02 4.41 -14.66
CA LYS A 181 -0.59 4.05 -14.73
C LYS A 181 0.15 4.64 -13.52
N GLY A 182 0.98 3.82 -12.87
CA GLY A 182 1.70 4.20 -11.66
C GLY A 182 0.84 4.22 -10.37
N GLY A 183 -0.42 3.78 -10.43
CA GLY A 183 -1.27 3.62 -9.25
C GLY A 183 -0.93 2.36 -8.46
N TYR A 184 -1.24 2.36 -7.18
CA TYR A 184 -1.08 1.20 -6.31
C TYR A 184 -2.27 0.25 -6.46
N ILE A 185 -1.96 -1.05 -6.54
CA ILE A 185 -2.94 -2.13 -6.65
C ILE A 185 -2.70 -3.12 -5.51
N LEU A 186 -3.77 -3.56 -4.88
CA LEU A 186 -3.74 -4.63 -3.90
C LEU A 186 -4.09 -5.92 -4.62
N LEU A 187 -3.22 -6.91 -4.52
CA LEU A 187 -3.47 -8.26 -5.00
C LEU A 187 -3.76 -9.17 -3.81
N SER A 188 -4.78 -9.97 -3.94
CA SER A 188 -5.12 -11.05 -3.02
C SER A 188 -5.53 -12.28 -3.82
N ASP A 189 -5.51 -13.44 -3.18
CA ASP A 189 -6.01 -14.66 -3.79
C ASP A 189 -7.47 -14.52 -4.20
N ALA A 190 -7.85 -15.19 -5.29
CA ALA A 190 -9.19 -15.11 -5.82
C ALA A 190 -10.18 -15.81 -4.87
N LEU A 191 -11.16 -15.07 -4.38
CA LEU A 191 -12.21 -15.59 -3.49
C LEU A 191 -13.06 -16.70 -4.16
N LYS A 192 -13.20 -16.67 -5.49
CA LYS A 192 -14.10 -17.57 -6.25
C LYS A 192 -13.39 -18.72 -6.94
N LYS A 193 -12.09 -18.80 -6.86
CA LYS A 193 -11.27 -19.84 -7.48
C LYS A 193 -10.40 -20.52 -6.44
N PRO A 194 -10.18 -21.84 -6.55
CA PRO A 194 -9.26 -22.52 -5.65
C PRO A 194 -7.84 -22.04 -5.85
N LEU A 195 -7.07 -22.05 -4.79
CA LEU A 195 -5.64 -21.80 -4.81
C LEU A 195 -4.93 -23.04 -5.37
N PRO A 196 -3.93 -22.90 -6.26
CA PRO A 196 -3.07 -24.01 -6.67
C PRO A 196 -2.29 -24.56 -5.47
N GLU A 197 -1.93 -25.85 -5.53
CA GLU A 197 -1.16 -26.53 -4.47
C GLU A 197 0.32 -26.09 -4.45
N ASP A 198 0.83 -25.56 -5.56
CA ASP A 198 2.23 -25.16 -5.74
C ASP A 198 2.56 -23.76 -5.19
N VAL A 199 1.61 -23.07 -4.55
CA VAL A 199 1.83 -21.72 -4.04
C VAL A 199 2.71 -21.75 -2.79
N PRO A 200 3.78 -20.93 -2.72
CA PRO A 200 4.66 -20.88 -1.56
C PRO A 200 3.92 -20.37 -0.33
N MET A 201 3.88 -21.18 0.74
CA MET A 201 3.27 -20.82 2.01
C MET A 201 4.38 -20.64 3.06
N PRO A 202 4.34 -19.60 3.92
CA PRO A 202 3.30 -18.56 4.02
C PRO A 202 3.40 -17.47 2.96
N ALA A 203 4.55 -17.30 2.31
CA ALA A 203 4.75 -16.32 1.22
C ALA A 203 6.10 -16.54 0.51
N GLY A 204 6.27 -16.01 -0.70
CA GLY A 204 7.57 -15.87 -1.36
C GLY A 204 8.41 -14.81 -0.66
N ILE A 205 9.39 -15.24 0.13
CA ILE A 205 10.25 -14.38 0.97
C ILE A 205 11.62 -14.25 0.32
N ARG A 206 12.15 -13.02 0.28
CA ARG A 206 13.50 -12.78 -0.24
C ARG A 206 14.55 -13.40 0.68
N GLY A 207 15.30 -14.39 0.21
CA GLY A 207 16.32 -15.10 0.98
C GLY A 207 15.80 -16.22 1.89
N GLY A 208 14.50 -16.52 1.84
CA GLY A 208 13.93 -17.70 2.48
C GLY A 208 14.12 -18.92 1.57
N ALA A 209 14.77 -19.96 2.09
CA ALA A 209 14.76 -21.26 1.44
C ALA A 209 13.31 -21.75 1.35
N THR A 210 12.88 -22.12 0.15
CA THR A 210 11.68 -22.96 -0.01
C THR A 210 11.83 -24.16 0.92
N PRO A 211 10.79 -24.55 1.68
CA PRO A 211 10.79 -25.83 2.36
C PRO A 211 10.58 -26.92 1.28
N ALA A 212 11.66 -27.29 0.66
CA ALA A 212 11.72 -28.44 -0.20
C ALA A 212 12.91 -29.28 0.24
N GLU A 213 12.57 -30.49 0.71
CA GLU A 213 13.48 -31.62 0.84
C GLU A 213 14.36 -31.64 2.10
N GLU A 214 13.76 -32.09 3.19
CA GLU A 214 14.51 -32.85 4.21
C GLU A 214 15.12 -34.09 3.54
N ALA A 215 16.40 -33.99 3.16
CA ALA A 215 17.21 -35.16 2.94
C ALA A 215 17.66 -35.71 4.30
N PRO A 216 17.67 -37.03 4.51
CA PRO A 216 17.87 -37.62 5.82
C PRO A 216 19.30 -37.39 6.31
N ALA A 217 19.39 -36.97 7.56
CA ALA A 217 20.62 -36.86 8.33
C ALA A 217 21.32 -38.20 8.37
N GLU A 218 22.50 -38.27 7.80
CA GLU A 218 23.46 -39.36 8.02
C GLU A 218 24.20 -39.07 9.31
N GLU A 219 24.00 -39.97 10.27
CA GLU A 219 24.72 -40.07 11.54
C GLU A 219 26.24 -40.19 11.30
N ALA A 220 27.00 -39.31 11.92
CA ALA A 220 28.39 -39.64 12.27
C ALA A 220 28.68 -39.09 13.65
N ALA A 221 29.02 -40.03 14.52
CA ALA A 221 29.31 -39.90 15.91
C ALA A 221 30.67 -39.22 16.22
N PRO A 222 30.99 -38.95 17.49
CA PRO A 222 31.94 -37.94 17.89
C PRO A 222 33.37 -38.51 18.08
N GLU A 223 34.37 -37.69 17.86
CA GLU A 223 35.70 -37.93 18.40
C GLU A 223 36.19 -36.75 19.23
N GLU A 224 36.56 -37.12 20.42
CA GLU A 224 37.16 -36.41 21.53
C GLU A 224 38.57 -35.86 21.26
N VAL A 225 38.99 -35.03 22.24
CA VAL A 225 40.37 -34.71 22.69
C VAL A 225 41.03 -33.51 21.98
N ALA A 226 41.58 -32.53 22.64
CA ALA A 226 42.21 -32.38 23.95
C ALA A 226 42.34 -30.90 24.33
N GLU A 227 42.40 -30.69 25.62
CA GLU A 227 42.90 -29.54 26.37
C GLU A 227 44.32 -29.11 26.00
N GLU A 228 44.57 -27.82 26.13
CA GLU A 228 45.70 -27.19 26.87
C GLU A 228 45.67 -25.69 26.58
N ALA A 229 45.33 -24.89 27.50
CA ALA A 229 46.01 -24.26 28.62
C ALA A 229 47.06 -23.19 28.23
N VAL A 230 46.99 -22.16 29.04
CA VAL A 230 48.01 -21.17 29.48
C VAL A 230 47.77 -19.77 28.93
N GLU A 231 47.15 -18.94 29.70
CA GLU A 231 47.62 -18.04 30.79
C GLU A 231 48.55 -16.91 30.33
N ALA A 232 48.18 -15.78 30.71
CA ALA A 232 48.96 -14.70 31.30
C ALA A 232 48.91 -13.32 30.59
N GLN A 233 48.43 -12.43 31.36
CA GLN A 233 48.99 -11.15 31.86
C GLN A 233 48.73 -9.95 30.96
N GLU A 234 48.15 -9.01 31.47
CA GLU A 234 48.25 -8.04 32.59
C GLU A 234 48.61 -6.63 32.08
N GLU A 235 47.92 -5.74 32.68
CA GLU A 235 48.20 -4.32 32.93
C GLU A 235 47.82 -3.24 31.93
N ALA A 236 46.98 -2.41 32.48
CA ALA A 236 46.64 -1.03 32.12
C ALA A 236 47.87 -0.08 32.28
N PRO A 237 47.83 1.15 31.81
CA PRO A 237 47.30 2.17 32.71
C PRO A 237 46.47 3.30 32.08
N VAL A 238 45.68 3.84 32.95
CA VAL A 238 44.94 5.08 32.99
C VAL A 238 45.86 6.28 32.69
N GLU A 239 45.40 7.23 31.87
CA GLU A 239 45.89 8.62 31.96
C GLU A 239 44.69 9.58 31.89
N GLU A 240 44.57 10.28 33.00
CA GLU A 240 43.59 11.32 33.31
C GLU A 240 43.95 12.67 32.66
N VAL A 241 42.86 13.37 32.21
CA VAL A 241 42.50 14.80 32.37
C VAL A 241 43.45 15.87 31.77
N PRO A 242 42.98 17.04 31.32
CA PRO A 242 42.12 17.92 32.11
C PRO A 242 40.94 18.61 31.40
N VAL A 243 40.02 18.95 32.24
CA VAL A 243 38.93 19.92 32.14
C VAL A 243 39.55 21.34 31.94
N GLU A 244 38.97 22.11 31.05
CA GLU A 244 39.12 23.58 31.08
C GLU A 244 37.76 24.22 30.93
N GLU A 245 37.50 25.01 31.95
CA GLU A 245 36.29 25.75 32.27
C GLU A 245 36.09 26.93 31.30
N THR A 246 34.83 27.28 31.22
CA THR A 246 34.15 28.47 30.76
C THR A 246 34.88 29.85 30.94
N PRO A 247 34.42 30.94 30.29
CA PRO A 247 33.33 31.69 30.91
C PRO A 247 32.26 32.28 29.97
N ALA A 248 31.16 32.57 30.63
CA ALA A 248 30.01 33.36 30.20
C ALA A 248 30.32 34.86 30.12
N GLU A 249 29.51 35.55 29.36
CA GLU A 249 29.09 36.96 29.49
C GLU A 249 28.51 37.37 28.13
N GLU A 250 27.47 38.03 27.95
CA GLU A 250 26.48 38.85 28.62
C GLU A 250 25.79 39.65 27.52
N GLU A 251 24.55 39.93 27.80
CA GLU A 251 23.71 41.04 27.37
C GLU A 251 23.00 41.07 26.00
N ALA A 252 21.72 41.05 26.14
CA ALA A 252 20.72 41.67 25.27
C ALA A 252 20.84 43.23 25.36
N PRO A 253 20.28 44.06 24.48
CA PRO A 253 18.89 44.47 24.76
C PRO A 253 17.96 44.62 23.53
N ALA A 254 16.69 44.73 23.91
CA ALA A 254 15.51 45.07 23.13
C ALA A 254 15.54 46.53 22.63
N GLU A 255 14.78 46.78 21.56
CA GLU A 255 14.00 47.99 21.26
C GLU A 255 13.19 47.69 19.98
N ASP A 256 11.89 47.55 20.00
CA ASP A 256 10.84 48.55 20.12
C ASP A 256 10.79 49.54 18.93
N ASN A 257 9.72 49.40 18.16
CA ASN A 257 8.91 50.45 17.54
C ASN A 257 7.83 49.72 16.69
N ALA A 258 6.65 49.65 17.09
CA ALA A 258 5.53 50.59 17.18
C ALA A 258 5.43 51.52 15.98
N ASP A 259 4.28 51.42 15.44
CA ASP A 259 3.32 52.46 15.09
C ASP A 259 2.91 52.58 13.63
N ALA A 260 1.68 52.62 13.53
CA ALA A 260 0.72 53.53 12.92
C ALA A 260 0.26 53.20 11.49
N SER A 261 -0.97 52.86 11.48
CA SER A 261 -2.15 53.68 11.13
C SER A 261 -2.40 53.84 9.61
N ASP A 262 -3.57 53.41 9.37
CA ASP A 262 -4.73 54.18 8.90
C ASP A 262 -4.76 54.52 7.40
N ASP A 263 -5.79 54.20 6.87
CA ASP A 263 -6.93 54.97 6.41
C ASP A 263 -7.40 54.68 4.97
N ASP A 264 -8.65 54.52 4.95
CA ASP A 264 -9.65 55.02 4.00
C ASP A 264 -9.78 54.50 2.57
N ALA A 265 -10.88 53.86 2.45
CA ALA A 265 -12.13 54.38 1.92
C ALA A 265 -12.29 54.38 0.40
N GLU A 266 -13.44 53.82 0.09
CA GLU A 266 -14.48 54.29 -0.83
C GLU A 266 -14.27 54.11 -2.34
N SER A 267 -15.14 53.38 -2.84
CA SER A 267 -16.33 53.68 -3.67
C SER A 267 -16.21 53.38 -5.16
N LYS A 268 -17.27 52.75 -5.58
CA LYS A 268 -18.05 52.93 -6.84
C LYS A 268 -17.34 52.66 -8.17
N ASP A 269 -17.78 51.67 -8.89
CA ASP A 269 -18.98 51.62 -9.74
C ASP A 269 -19.30 50.16 -10.09
#